data_4ffeb9d31325112a64a378f4c2865dd6
#
_entry.id   4ffeb9d31325112a64a378f4c2865dd6
#
_cell.length_a   1.000
_cell.length_b   1.000
_cell.length_c   1.000
_cell.angle_alpha   90.00
_cell.angle_beta   90.00
_cell.angle_gamma   90.00
#
_symmetry.space_group_name_H-M   'P 1'
#
loop_
_entity.id
_entity.type
_entity.pdbx_description
1 polymer ?
#
loop_
_entity_poly.entity_id
_entity_poly.type
_entity_poly.pdbx_seq_one_letter_code
_entity_poly.pdbx_strand_id
1 'polypeptide(L)'
;RGFQFLTAKPLLTVINIAEDKLPQRSETEAQFSYLKTTSATYTTLCASIEQEIAELDPADQPLFLEELGIDEPALNRLIRMSYELLGYISFFTVGEDECRAWTIIDGDNAQKAGRAIHSDIERGFIRAEVVQYTTLLENGSLVACRTKGLIRSEGRDYIVKDGNVIEFRFNV
;
A
#
# COMPACT_ATOMS: atom_id res chain seq x y z
N ARG A 1 -25.09 9.44 11.94
CA ARG A 1 -23.76 10.05 12.12
C ARG A 1 -23.93 11.56 12.04
N GLY A 2 -23.59 12.29 13.12
CA GLY A 2 -23.67 13.73 13.21
C GLY A 2 -22.65 14.47 12.33
N PHE A 3 -22.20 15.62 12.75
CA PHE A 3 -21.30 16.48 11.98
C PHE A 3 -20.00 15.78 11.61
N GLN A 4 -19.56 15.97 10.33
CA GLN A 4 -18.27 15.52 9.83
C GLN A 4 -17.24 16.66 9.95
N PHE A 5 -16.77 16.94 11.15
CA PHE A 5 -15.76 17.97 11.37
C PHE A 5 -14.43 17.59 10.70
N LEU A 6 -13.73 18.56 10.15
CA LEU A 6 -12.39 18.37 9.60
C LEU A 6 -11.41 17.85 10.66
N THR A 7 -11.56 18.30 11.89
CA THR A 7 -10.75 17.86 13.05
C THR A 7 -10.94 16.39 13.43
N ALA A 8 -11.99 15.73 12.91
CA ALA A 8 -12.23 14.30 13.13
C ALA A 8 -11.61 13.41 12.01
N LYS A 9 -11.02 14.03 11.00
CA LYS A 9 -10.33 13.31 9.90
C LYS A 9 -8.90 13.00 10.30
N PRO A 10 -8.34 11.86 9.82
CA PRO A 10 -6.91 11.60 9.92
C PRO A 10 -6.10 12.72 9.28
N LEU A 11 -4.97 13.09 9.90
CA LEU A 11 -4.11 14.18 9.47
C LEU A 11 -2.70 13.68 9.15
N LEU A 12 -2.26 13.84 7.90
CA LEU A 12 -0.86 13.68 7.51
C LEU A 12 -0.25 15.07 7.34
N THR A 13 0.71 15.41 8.22
CA THR A 13 1.46 16.68 8.14
C THR A 13 2.75 16.47 7.37
N VAL A 14 2.93 17.25 6.31
CA VAL A 14 4.15 17.24 5.50
C VAL A 14 4.95 18.49 5.81
N ILE A 15 6.18 18.33 6.29
CA ILE A 15 7.06 19.43 6.68
C ILE A 15 8.10 19.60 5.57
N ASN A 16 8.01 20.69 4.85
CA ASN A 16 9.01 21.02 3.82
C ASN A 16 10.28 21.57 4.49
N ILE A 17 11.40 20.90 4.24
CA ILE A 17 12.72 21.30 4.74
C ILE A 17 13.60 21.76 3.59
N ALA A 18 14.59 22.61 3.90
CA ALA A 18 15.59 23.02 2.92
C ALA A 18 16.58 21.88 2.64
N GLU A 19 17.23 21.94 1.48
CA GLU A 19 18.14 20.89 1.00
C GLU A 19 19.32 20.65 1.97
N ASP A 20 19.88 21.71 2.55
CA ASP A 20 20.97 21.64 3.54
C ASP A 20 20.59 20.88 4.82
N LYS A 21 19.29 20.64 5.05
CA LYS A 21 18.73 19.86 6.17
C LYS A 21 18.50 18.39 5.86
N LEU A 22 18.61 17.97 4.60
CA LEU A 22 18.42 16.56 4.21
C LEU A 22 19.34 15.59 4.97
N PRO A 23 20.65 15.85 5.16
CA PRO A 23 21.52 14.96 5.92
C PRO A 23 21.11 14.80 7.40
N GLN A 24 20.39 15.79 7.94
CA GLN A 24 19.89 15.82 9.32
C GLN A 24 18.39 15.59 9.40
N ARG A 25 17.81 14.95 8.38
CA ARG A 25 16.37 14.75 8.26
C ARG A 25 15.78 14.05 9.48
N SER A 26 16.40 12.98 9.96
CA SER A 26 15.93 12.23 11.12
C SER A 26 15.91 13.06 12.40
N GLU A 27 16.89 13.93 12.60
CA GLU A 27 16.94 14.84 13.75
C GLU A 27 15.85 15.92 13.63
N THR A 28 15.61 16.40 12.41
CA THR A 28 14.54 17.35 12.13
C THR A 28 13.18 16.73 12.37
N GLU A 29 12.94 15.49 11.89
CA GLU A 29 11.69 14.75 12.14
C GLU A 29 11.44 14.54 13.65
N ALA A 30 12.48 14.22 14.42
CA ALA A 30 12.35 14.03 15.87
C ALA A 30 11.80 15.28 16.60
N GLN A 31 12.10 16.49 16.13
CA GLN A 31 11.60 17.73 16.70
C GLN A 31 10.08 17.89 16.57
N PHE A 32 9.46 17.21 15.60
CA PHE A 32 8.02 17.24 15.33
C PHE A 32 7.29 16.02 15.87
N SER A 33 7.93 15.19 16.70
CA SER A 33 7.34 13.96 17.27
C SER A 33 6.02 14.19 18.00
N TYR A 34 5.78 15.38 18.54
CA TYR A 34 4.53 15.77 19.17
C TYR A 34 3.32 15.81 18.22
N LEU A 35 3.54 15.83 16.89
CA LEU A 35 2.47 15.76 15.89
C LEU A 35 1.92 14.34 15.70
N LYS A 36 2.64 13.33 16.19
CA LYS A 36 2.20 11.93 16.06
C LYS A 36 1.18 11.58 17.13
N THR A 37 -0.02 11.17 16.68
CA THR A 37 -1.11 10.70 17.54
C THR A 37 -1.73 9.44 16.92
N THR A 38 -2.80 8.91 17.51
CA THR A 38 -3.55 7.77 16.95
C THR A 38 -4.16 8.06 15.57
N SER A 39 -4.50 9.32 15.29
CA SER A 39 -5.16 9.76 14.05
C SER A 39 -4.36 10.80 13.27
N ALA A 40 -3.11 11.04 13.65
CA ALA A 40 -2.24 11.98 12.96
C ALA A 40 -0.82 11.43 12.86
N THR A 41 -0.19 11.67 11.72
CA THR A 41 1.22 11.35 11.47
C THR A 41 1.88 12.50 10.72
N TYR A 42 3.19 12.46 10.62
CA TYR A 42 3.95 13.50 9.93
C TYR A 42 5.17 12.91 9.23
N THR A 43 5.70 13.63 8.28
CA THR A 43 6.99 13.34 7.63
C THR A 43 7.62 14.62 7.10
N THR A 44 8.91 14.58 6.82
CA THR A 44 9.64 15.67 6.18
C THR A 44 9.96 15.33 4.74
N LEU A 45 10.04 16.32 3.88
CA LEU A 45 10.58 16.24 2.52
C LEU A 45 11.26 17.53 2.13
N CYS A 46 12.09 17.51 1.10
CA CYS A 46 12.59 18.70 0.42
C CYS A 46 11.92 18.81 -0.95
N ALA A 47 11.00 19.76 -1.10
CA ALA A 47 10.19 19.86 -2.30
C ALA A 47 10.99 20.18 -3.56
N SER A 48 12.11 20.91 -3.46
CA SER A 48 13.02 21.17 -4.59
C SER A 48 13.65 19.88 -5.10
N ILE A 49 14.19 19.05 -4.20
CA ILE A 49 14.78 17.75 -4.56
C ILE A 49 13.72 16.79 -5.12
N GLU A 50 12.52 16.75 -4.54
CA GLU A 50 11.43 15.92 -5.08
C GLU A 50 11.02 16.35 -6.50
N GLN A 51 11.06 17.65 -6.80
CA GLN A 51 10.83 18.16 -8.14
C GLN A 51 11.95 17.71 -9.10
N GLU A 52 13.20 17.82 -8.70
CA GLU A 52 14.34 17.37 -9.51
C GLU A 52 14.25 15.86 -9.81
N ILE A 53 13.93 15.03 -8.79
CA ILE A 53 13.71 13.59 -8.98
C ILE A 53 12.61 13.32 -10.00
N ALA A 54 11.50 14.07 -9.94
CA ALA A 54 10.37 13.88 -10.85
C ALA A 54 10.67 14.27 -12.30
N GLU A 55 11.65 15.17 -12.52
CA GLU A 55 12.10 15.61 -13.85
C GLU A 55 13.18 14.71 -14.45
N LEU A 56 13.82 13.83 -13.64
CA LEU A 56 14.84 12.89 -14.11
C LEU A 56 14.23 11.74 -14.91
N ASP A 57 15.01 11.22 -15.86
CA ASP A 57 14.67 9.95 -16.50
C ASP A 57 14.61 8.83 -15.44
N PRO A 58 13.60 7.93 -15.49
CA PRO A 58 13.47 6.83 -14.52
C PRO A 58 14.73 5.97 -14.35
N ALA A 59 15.59 5.89 -15.37
CA ALA A 59 16.86 5.16 -15.31
C ALA A 59 17.91 5.85 -14.41
N ASP A 60 17.85 7.17 -14.27
CA ASP A 60 18.82 7.97 -13.54
C ASP A 60 18.39 8.23 -12.08
N GLN A 61 17.10 8.11 -11.78
CA GLN A 61 16.56 8.33 -10.43
C GLN A 61 17.26 7.52 -9.34
N PRO A 62 17.57 6.21 -9.50
CA PRO A 62 18.20 5.44 -8.44
C PRO A 62 19.59 5.97 -8.05
N LEU A 63 20.40 6.40 -9.02
CA LEU A 63 21.71 6.95 -8.76
C LEU A 63 21.63 8.29 -8.02
N PHE A 64 20.70 9.14 -8.42
CA PHE A 64 20.48 10.45 -7.80
C PHE A 64 20.00 10.30 -6.33
N LEU A 65 19.09 9.36 -6.07
CA LEU A 65 18.63 9.04 -4.71
C LEU A 65 19.79 8.54 -3.83
N GLU A 66 20.65 7.67 -4.38
CA GLU A 66 21.82 7.13 -3.67
C GLU A 66 22.81 8.26 -3.30
N GLU A 67 23.10 9.18 -4.21
CA GLU A 67 23.98 10.34 -3.98
C GLU A 67 23.48 11.24 -2.85
N LEU A 68 22.16 11.37 -2.72
CA LEU A 68 21.52 12.17 -1.67
C LEU A 68 21.28 11.40 -0.37
N GLY A 69 21.57 10.09 -0.35
CA GLY A 69 21.28 9.22 0.80
C GLY A 69 19.79 9.08 1.08
N ILE A 70 18.94 9.09 0.03
CA ILE A 70 17.50 8.96 0.09
C ILE A 70 17.12 7.55 -0.42
N ASP A 71 16.42 6.76 0.40
CA ASP A 71 16.04 5.39 0.05
C ASP A 71 14.94 5.31 -1.02
N GLU A 72 14.02 6.28 -1.02
CA GLU A 72 12.88 6.34 -1.93
C GLU A 72 12.38 7.79 -2.11
N PRO A 73 11.76 8.14 -3.25
CA PRO A 73 11.07 9.42 -3.42
C PRO A 73 10.01 9.64 -2.33
N ALA A 74 9.88 10.88 -1.85
CA ALA A 74 8.91 11.21 -0.80
C ALA A 74 7.47 10.93 -1.23
N LEU A 75 7.15 11.03 -2.52
CA LEU A 75 5.82 10.69 -3.04
C LEU A 75 5.42 9.25 -2.68
N ASN A 76 6.31 8.28 -2.87
CA ASN A 76 6.03 6.87 -2.57
C ASN A 76 5.78 6.67 -1.06
N ARG A 77 6.60 7.32 -0.23
CA ARG A 77 6.45 7.32 1.23
C ARG A 77 5.13 7.96 1.66
N LEU A 78 4.75 9.11 1.07
CA LEU A 78 3.49 9.80 1.37
C LEU A 78 2.27 8.95 1.03
N ILE A 79 2.29 8.27 -0.12
CA ILE A 79 1.21 7.34 -0.52
C ILE A 79 1.09 6.23 0.52
N ARG A 80 2.18 5.56 0.87
CA ARG A 80 2.18 4.47 1.87
C ARG A 80 1.66 4.96 3.23
N MET A 81 2.19 6.08 3.73
CA MET A 81 1.73 6.67 5.01
C MET A 81 0.26 7.07 4.98
N SER A 82 -0.26 7.51 3.83
CA SER A 82 -1.68 7.84 3.67
C SER A 82 -2.55 6.59 3.75
N TYR A 83 -2.14 5.49 3.12
CA TYR A 83 -2.82 4.19 3.21
C TYR A 83 -2.84 3.68 4.64
N GLU A 84 -1.69 3.66 5.31
CA GLU A 84 -1.56 3.24 6.72
C GLU A 84 -2.44 4.08 7.65
N LEU A 85 -2.42 5.41 7.47
CA LEU A 85 -3.21 6.34 8.29
C LEU A 85 -4.72 6.14 8.12
N LEU A 86 -5.16 5.75 6.92
CA LEU A 86 -6.55 5.46 6.60
C LEU A 86 -6.96 4.02 6.94
N GLY A 87 -6.00 3.18 7.36
CA GLY A 87 -6.23 1.76 7.61
C GLY A 87 -6.56 1.00 6.33
N TYR A 88 -5.94 1.37 5.20
CA TYR A 88 -6.12 0.69 3.93
C TYR A 88 -4.98 -0.30 3.66
N ILE A 89 -5.34 -1.41 3.03
CA ILE A 89 -4.42 -2.38 2.46
C ILE A 89 -4.82 -2.67 1.01
N SER A 90 -3.91 -3.26 0.25
CA SER A 90 -4.16 -3.65 -1.13
C SER A 90 -4.00 -5.15 -1.31
N PHE A 91 -4.92 -5.76 -2.05
CA PHE A 91 -4.75 -7.10 -2.60
C PHE A 91 -4.78 -7.05 -4.13
N PHE A 92 -4.32 -8.11 -4.77
CA PHE A 92 -4.21 -8.19 -6.23
C PHE A 92 -5.08 -9.31 -6.78
N THR A 93 -5.60 -9.07 -7.97
CA THR A 93 -6.07 -10.12 -8.87
C THR A 93 -5.14 -10.21 -10.07
N VAL A 94 -4.81 -11.42 -10.48
CA VAL A 94 -3.93 -11.70 -11.62
C VAL A 94 -4.69 -12.59 -12.59
N GLY A 95 -4.99 -12.06 -13.77
CA GLY A 95 -5.55 -12.76 -14.91
C GLY A 95 -4.55 -12.88 -16.05
N GLU A 96 -4.96 -13.49 -17.15
CA GLU A 96 -4.12 -13.61 -18.35
C GLU A 96 -3.85 -12.25 -18.99
N ASP A 97 -4.85 -11.35 -18.99
CA ASP A 97 -4.81 -10.06 -19.65
C ASP A 97 -4.59 -8.88 -18.71
N GLU A 98 -4.86 -9.04 -17.39
CA GLU A 98 -4.84 -7.93 -16.44
C GLU A 98 -4.32 -8.35 -15.06
N CYS A 99 -3.42 -7.52 -14.51
CA CYS A 99 -3.10 -7.51 -13.08
C CYS A 99 -3.69 -6.25 -12.47
N ARG A 100 -4.47 -6.38 -11.40
CA ARG A 100 -5.14 -5.24 -10.78
C ARG A 100 -5.02 -5.23 -9.27
N ALA A 101 -4.73 -4.04 -8.71
CA ALA A 101 -4.74 -3.80 -7.28
C ALA A 101 -6.14 -3.32 -6.83
N TRP A 102 -6.57 -3.81 -5.68
CA TRP A 102 -7.85 -3.48 -5.05
C TRP A 102 -7.62 -3.02 -3.63
N THR A 103 -8.15 -1.85 -3.30
CA THR A 103 -8.02 -1.28 -1.96
C THR A 103 -9.18 -1.72 -1.07
N ILE A 104 -8.87 -2.20 0.13
CA ILE A 104 -9.83 -2.56 1.17
C ILE A 104 -9.38 -2.01 2.53
N ILE A 105 -10.23 -2.13 3.53
CA ILE A 105 -9.88 -1.76 4.91
C ILE A 105 -9.11 -2.92 5.55
N ASP A 106 -8.05 -2.62 6.27
CA ASP A 106 -7.32 -3.61 7.07
C ASP A 106 -8.28 -4.29 8.07
N GLY A 107 -8.23 -5.62 8.12
CA GLY A 107 -9.18 -6.43 8.88
C GLY A 107 -10.42 -6.89 8.09
N ASP A 108 -10.59 -6.48 6.83
CA ASP A 108 -11.66 -7.02 5.99
C ASP A 108 -11.40 -8.50 5.68
N ASN A 109 -12.47 -9.31 5.74
CA ASN A 109 -12.41 -10.71 5.38
C ASN A 109 -12.52 -10.92 3.85
N ALA A 110 -12.20 -12.15 3.39
CA ALA A 110 -12.18 -12.48 1.96
C ALA A 110 -13.54 -12.24 1.28
N GLN A 111 -14.66 -12.55 1.94
CA GLN A 111 -15.99 -12.32 1.37
C GLN A 111 -16.22 -10.83 1.12
N LYS A 112 -15.90 -9.98 2.11
CA LYS A 112 -16.04 -8.53 2.01
C LYS A 112 -15.06 -7.91 1.01
N ALA A 113 -13.83 -8.46 0.94
CA ALA A 113 -12.84 -8.06 -0.06
C ALA A 113 -13.33 -8.30 -1.49
N GLY A 114 -14.06 -9.39 -1.74
CA GLY A 114 -14.68 -9.66 -3.04
C GLY A 114 -15.64 -8.56 -3.51
N ARG A 115 -16.27 -7.83 -2.59
CA ARG A 115 -17.12 -6.67 -2.90
C ARG A 115 -16.37 -5.53 -3.56
N ALA A 116 -15.08 -5.34 -3.26
CA ALA A 116 -14.27 -4.30 -3.89
C ALA A 116 -14.16 -4.51 -5.41
N ILE A 117 -14.27 -5.77 -5.88
CA ILE A 117 -14.29 -6.14 -7.29
C ILE A 117 -15.70 -6.02 -7.84
N HIS A 118 -16.65 -6.77 -7.26
CA HIS A 118 -18.06 -6.76 -7.64
C HIS A 118 -18.96 -7.31 -6.53
N SER A 119 -20.18 -6.76 -6.42
CA SER A 119 -21.17 -7.21 -5.43
C SER A 119 -21.55 -8.68 -5.57
N ASP A 120 -21.49 -9.24 -6.78
CA ASP A 120 -21.82 -10.64 -7.04
C ASP A 120 -20.78 -11.58 -6.45
N ILE A 121 -19.51 -11.19 -6.42
CA ILE A 121 -18.45 -11.98 -5.78
C ILE A 121 -18.70 -12.08 -4.27
N GLU A 122 -19.10 -10.96 -3.62
CA GLU A 122 -19.47 -10.99 -2.20
C GLU A 122 -20.67 -11.91 -1.94
N ARG A 123 -21.73 -11.78 -2.77
CA ARG A 123 -22.97 -12.56 -2.60
C ARG A 123 -22.78 -14.06 -2.85
N GLY A 124 -22.08 -14.37 -3.94
CA GLY A 124 -21.87 -15.75 -4.39
C GLY A 124 -20.60 -16.38 -3.86
N PHE A 125 -19.91 -15.78 -2.88
CA PHE A 125 -18.60 -16.24 -2.40
C PHE A 125 -18.63 -17.71 -1.96
N ILE A 126 -17.71 -18.50 -2.51
CA ILE A 126 -17.48 -19.90 -2.14
C ILE A 126 -16.19 -20.03 -1.37
N ARG A 127 -15.07 -19.62 -1.97
CA ARG A 127 -13.74 -19.64 -1.37
C ARG A 127 -12.81 -18.67 -2.10
N ALA A 128 -11.67 -18.36 -1.48
CA ALA A 128 -10.57 -17.61 -2.06
C ALA A 128 -9.32 -18.49 -2.18
N GLU A 129 -8.68 -18.50 -3.34
CA GLU A 129 -7.36 -19.10 -3.53
C GLU A 129 -6.33 -17.98 -3.36
N VAL A 130 -5.47 -18.09 -2.32
CA VAL A 130 -4.62 -16.99 -1.86
C VAL A 130 -3.15 -17.37 -1.89
N VAL A 131 -2.31 -16.49 -2.43
CA VAL A 131 -0.86 -16.57 -2.34
C VAL A 131 -0.30 -15.16 -2.09
N GLN A 132 0.84 -15.02 -1.40
CA GLN A 132 1.51 -13.74 -1.27
C GLN A 132 2.20 -13.34 -2.60
N TYR A 133 2.18 -12.03 -2.92
CA TYR A 133 2.78 -11.54 -4.16
C TYR A 133 4.28 -11.85 -4.24
N THR A 134 5.02 -11.77 -3.13
CA THR A 134 6.44 -12.14 -3.06
C THR A 134 6.66 -13.60 -3.45
N THR A 135 5.83 -14.51 -2.90
CA THR A 135 5.86 -15.94 -3.26
C THR A 135 5.53 -16.16 -4.73
N LEU A 136 4.58 -15.39 -5.28
CA LEU A 136 4.28 -15.46 -6.72
C LEU A 136 5.47 -15.01 -7.57
N LEU A 137 6.11 -13.90 -7.22
CA LEU A 137 7.29 -13.39 -7.94
C LEU A 137 8.46 -14.39 -7.91
N GLU A 138 8.75 -14.98 -6.75
CA GLU A 138 9.81 -15.99 -6.58
C GLU A 138 9.57 -17.25 -7.44
N ASN A 139 8.31 -17.60 -7.68
CA ASN A 139 7.94 -18.81 -8.45
C ASN A 139 7.55 -18.52 -9.90
N GLY A 140 7.44 -17.26 -10.31
CA GLY A 140 7.24 -16.79 -11.66
C GLY A 140 5.81 -16.97 -12.22
N SER A 141 4.97 -17.83 -11.65
CA SER A 141 3.60 -18.02 -12.12
C SER A 141 2.67 -18.63 -11.08
N LEU A 142 1.35 -18.37 -11.19
CA LEU A 142 0.32 -19.02 -10.38
C LEU A 142 0.29 -20.55 -10.60
N VAL A 143 0.59 -21.00 -11.80
CA VAL A 143 0.66 -22.44 -12.11
C VAL A 143 1.78 -23.11 -11.32
N ALA A 144 2.97 -22.51 -11.28
CA ALA A 144 4.09 -23.00 -10.49
C ALA A 144 3.77 -22.99 -8.98
N CYS A 145 3.15 -21.93 -8.48
CA CYS A 145 2.70 -21.86 -7.09
C CYS A 145 1.68 -22.99 -6.77
N ARG A 146 0.74 -23.26 -7.68
CA ARG A 146 -0.25 -24.32 -7.51
C ARG A 146 0.40 -25.71 -7.48
N THR A 147 1.32 -25.98 -8.40
CA THR A 147 2.05 -27.27 -8.45
C THR A 147 2.88 -27.51 -7.20
N LYS A 148 3.43 -26.47 -6.61
CA LYS A 148 4.22 -26.53 -5.37
C LYS A 148 3.37 -26.50 -4.08
N GLY A 149 2.02 -26.40 -4.20
CA GLY A 149 1.13 -26.35 -3.04
C GLY A 149 1.21 -25.05 -2.23
N LEU A 150 1.67 -23.94 -2.83
CA LEU A 150 1.85 -22.65 -2.17
C LEU A 150 0.58 -21.79 -2.16
N ILE A 151 -0.44 -22.17 -2.94
CA ILE A 151 -1.74 -21.51 -2.96
C ILE A 151 -2.60 -22.13 -1.85
N ARG A 152 -3.09 -21.28 -0.95
CA ARG A 152 -3.99 -21.68 0.14
C ARG A 152 -5.44 -21.48 -0.29
N SER A 153 -6.31 -22.44 0.07
CA SER A 153 -7.74 -22.30 -0.10
C SER A 153 -8.35 -21.79 1.20
N GLU A 154 -8.90 -20.61 1.18
CA GLU A 154 -9.38 -19.88 2.35
C GLU A 154 -10.90 -19.67 2.27
N GLY A 155 -11.56 -19.73 3.44
CA GLY A 155 -13.00 -19.50 3.57
C GLY A 155 -13.35 -18.01 3.67
N ARG A 156 -14.66 -17.75 3.86
CA ARG A 156 -15.20 -16.37 3.93
C ARG A 156 -14.59 -15.51 5.02
N ASP A 157 -14.22 -16.12 6.15
CA ASP A 157 -13.75 -15.41 7.35
C ASP A 157 -12.23 -15.17 7.35
N TYR A 158 -11.54 -15.60 6.30
CA TYR A 158 -10.11 -15.32 6.14
C TYR A 158 -9.87 -13.80 6.10
N ILE A 159 -9.04 -13.30 7.00
CA ILE A 159 -8.64 -11.89 7.00
C ILE A 159 -7.58 -11.67 5.94
N VAL A 160 -7.92 -10.83 4.95
CA VAL A 160 -7.02 -10.49 3.85
C VAL A 160 -5.83 -9.69 4.38
N LYS A 161 -4.65 -10.01 3.87
CA LYS A 161 -3.41 -9.32 4.21
C LYS A 161 -2.92 -8.49 3.03
N ASP A 162 -2.21 -7.42 3.33
CA ASP A 162 -1.57 -6.60 2.31
C ASP A 162 -0.68 -7.44 1.41
N GLY A 163 -0.76 -7.20 0.11
CA GLY A 163 0.01 -7.95 -0.89
C GLY A 163 -0.52 -9.37 -1.19
N ASN A 164 -1.69 -9.78 -0.68
CA ASN A 164 -2.29 -11.02 -1.11
C ASN A 164 -2.65 -10.98 -2.60
N VAL A 165 -2.33 -12.02 -3.34
CA VAL A 165 -2.88 -12.30 -4.67
C VAL A 165 -4.03 -13.27 -4.49
N ILE A 166 -5.24 -12.90 -4.94
CA ILE A 166 -6.46 -13.64 -4.63
C ILE A 166 -7.22 -13.98 -5.92
N GLU A 167 -7.56 -15.24 -6.08
CA GLU A 167 -8.53 -15.71 -7.06
C GLU A 167 -9.82 -16.12 -6.33
N PHE A 168 -10.91 -15.40 -6.59
CA PHE A 168 -12.20 -15.67 -5.98
C PHE A 168 -12.97 -16.74 -6.74
N ARG A 169 -13.45 -17.75 -6.03
CA ARG A 169 -14.42 -18.73 -6.54
C ARG A 169 -15.80 -18.37 -6.00
N PHE A 170 -16.70 -18.06 -6.90
CA PHE A 170 -18.06 -17.63 -6.56
C PHE A 170 -19.07 -18.23 -7.55
N ASN A 171 -20.33 -18.25 -7.13
CA ASN A 171 -21.45 -18.66 -7.97
C ASN A 171 -22.58 -17.63 -7.86
N VAL A 172 -23.13 -17.21 -8.99
CA VAL A 172 -24.21 -16.20 -9.08
C VAL A 172 -25.44 -16.85 -9.65
#